data_4f8e3e1835c74497b4440cb8f65d8b67
#
_entry.id   4f8e3e1835c74497b4440cb8f65d8b67
#
_cell.length_a   1.000
_cell.length_b   1.000
_cell.length_c   1.000
_cell.angle_alpha   90.00
_cell.angle_beta   90.00
_cell.angle_gamma   90.00
#
_symmetry.space_group_name_H-M   'P 1'
#
loop_
_entity.id
_entity.type
_entity.pdbx_description
1 polymer ?
#
loop_
_entity_poly.entity_id
_entity_poly.type
_entity_poly.pdbx_seq_one_letter_code
_entity_poly.pdbx_strand_id
1 'polypeptide(L)'
;MLKKWIPSEPVIHIDDSDVVKPDGYKFESLGIVRDGSESTSSKNVYKKGYHVTEACVLTGNNHPVSIFSRIHSSAEKDYKSANTITFDAIEQGTTLFRKATFAMDRGYDDNKMFLKLDELGQEYVIRLTAKRKLLYHNKWTPATELRDRRKGKIKTSVFYKGKDHEAYLSHVKVQITASRKNIYLVLVYGITEHPMMLATNKEIKSKEDVIKVARTYFSRWKIEEYFRCKKQMFQFENFRVRKLCAINALNFYITLCMAFLAMISMESESNALKVAIIKTADPVKEKVFFCYYRLAKGISGILSYAKEGVRLWFRTKRPAYRQLCLKLVA
;
A
#
# COMPACT_ATOMS: atom_id res chain seq x y z
N MET A 1 4.43 -17.67 -9.48
CA MET A 1 5.85 -17.30 -9.36
C MET A 1 6.12 -16.47 -8.09
N LEU A 2 5.36 -15.41 -7.79
CA LEU A 2 5.56 -14.55 -6.60
C LEU A 2 5.29 -15.23 -5.25
N LYS A 3 4.43 -16.25 -5.18
CA LYS A 3 4.08 -16.95 -3.91
C LYS A 3 5.28 -17.46 -3.10
N LYS A 4 6.37 -17.84 -3.76
CA LYS A 4 7.60 -18.31 -3.07
C LYS A 4 8.29 -17.23 -2.21
N TRP A 5 7.98 -15.94 -2.48
CA TRP A 5 8.57 -14.80 -1.81
C TRP A 5 7.68 -14.22 -0.69
N ILE A 6 6.46 -14.76 -0.54
CA ILE A 6 5.48 -14.28 0.42
C ILE A 6 5.55 -15.15 1.67
N PRO A 7 5.63 -14.54 2.88
CA PRO A 7 5.64 -15.29 4.14
C PRO A 7 4.40 -16.17 4.32
N SER A 8 4.50 -17.19 5.16
CA SER A 8 3.39 -18.08 5.52
C SER A 8 2.23 -17.34 6.19
N GLU A 9 2.54 -16.28 6.93
CA GLU A 9 1.55 -15.34 7.52
C GLU A 9 1.64 -14.00 6.77
N PRO A 10 0.99 -13.87 5.60
CA PRO A 10 1.11 -12.67 4.79
C PRO A 10 0.42 -11.47 5.43
N VAL A 11 1.03 -10.30 5.26
CA VAL A 11 0.42 -9.01 5.59
C VAL A 11 -0.05 -8.36 4.30
N ILE A 12 -1.33 -8.00 4.26
CA ILE A 12 -1.96 -7.32 3.13
C ILE A 12 -2.33 -5.91 3.58
N HIS A 13 -1.79 -4.92 2.89
CA HIS A 13 -2.17 -3.52 3.08
C HIS A 13 -3.23 -3.15 2.06
N ILE A 14 -4.31 -2.51 2.52
CA ILE A 14 -5.30 -1.89 1.64
C ILE A 14 -5.27 -0.39 1.89
N ASP A 15 -5.22 0.37 0.81
CA ASP A 15 -5.27 1.83 0.87
C ASP A 15 -5.87 2.38 -0.44
N ASP A 16 -6.41 3.59 -0.35
CA ASP A 16 -6.95 4.31 -1.48
C ASP A 16 -6.06 5.49 -1.86
N SER A 17 -6.03 5.79 -3.14
CA SER A 17 -5.42 6.99 -3.69
C SER A 17 -6.34 7.63 -4.71
N ASP A 18 -6.08 8.88 -5.05
CA ASP A 18 -6.86 9.62 -6.03
C ASP A 18 -6.05 9.88 -7.29
N VAL A 19 -6.75 9.90 -8.45
CA VAL A 19 -6.25 10.37 -9.73
C VAL A 19 -7.07 11.60 -10.12
N VAL A 20 -6.46 12.78 -10.00
CA VAL A 20 -7.14 14.05 -10.27
C VAL A 20 -7.08 14.36 -11.77
N LYS A 21 -8.23 14.74 -12.34
CA LYS A 21 -8.44 15.12 -13.76
C LYS A 21 -9.28 16.40 -13.84
N PRO A 22 -8.75 17.55 -13.43
CA PRO A 22 -9.56 18.78 -13.31
C PRO A 22 -10.19 19.20 -14.66
N ASP A 23 -9.45 19.02 -15.77
CA ASP A 23 -9.87 19.38 -17.13
C ASP A 23 -10.48 18.20 -17.91
N GLY A 24 -10.85 17.14 -17.21
CA GLY A 24 -11.32 15.88 -17.78
C GLY A 24 -12.82 15.91 -18.12
N TYR A 25 -13.24 16.63 -19.18
CA TYR A 25 -14.66 16.74 -19.52
C TYR A 25 -15.27 15.52 -20.27
N LYS A 26 -14.44 14.68 -20.88
CA LYS A 26 -14.87 13.55 -21.74
C LYS A 26 -14.48 12.17 -21.20
N PHE A 27 -14.10 12.09 -19.94
CA PHE A 27 -13.78 10.81 -19.31
C PHE A 27 -15.07 10.13 -18.83
N GLU A 28 -15.17 8.83 -19.09
CA GLU A 28 -16.30 8.01 -18.67
C GLU A 28 -16.39 7.93 -17.15
N SER A 29 -17.58 8.15 -16.62
CA SER A 29 -17.87 8.04 -15.17
C SER A 29 -16.91 8.86 -14.28
N LEU A 30 -16.47 10.03 -14.73
CA LEU A 30 -15.58 10.89 -13.95
C LEU A 30 -16.35 11.48 -12.76
N GLY A 31 -15.96 11.11 -11.56
CA GLY A 31 -16.54 11.57 -10.30
C GLY A 31 -15.83 12.76 -9.68
N ILE A 32 -16.06 12.94 -8.40
CA ILE A 32 -15.39 13.95 -7.57
C ILE A 32 -14.54 13.21 -6.52
N VAL A 33 -13.28 13.60 -6.42
CA VAL A 33 -12.34 13.07 -5.45
C VAL A 33 -11.73 14.19 -4.61
N ARG A 34 -11.22 13.84 -3.43
CA ARG A 34 -10.46 14.77 -2.62
C ARG A 34 -9.05 14.87 -3.18
N ASP A 35 -8.64 16.07 -3.57
CA ASP A 35 -7.24 16.30 -3.95
C ASP A 35 -6.36 16.33 -2.69
N GLY A 36 -5.62 15.25 -2.47
CA GLY A 36 -4.74 15.11 -1.32
C GLY A 36 -3.54 16.07 -1.37
N SER A 37 -3.14 16.55 -2.56
CA SER A 37 -2.01 17.45 -2.74
C SER A 37 -2.33 18.91 -2.38
N GLU A 38 -3.57 19.32 -2.60
CA GLU A 38 -4.05 20.68 -2.30
C GLU A 38 -4.88 20.77 -1.01
N SER A 39 -5.28 19.63 -0.44
CA SER A 39 -6.02 19.60 0.82
C SER A 39 -5.11 19.81 2.01
N THR A 40 -5.56 20.61 2.98
CA THR A 40 -4.90 20.83 4.27
C THR A 40 -5.69 20.19 5.42
N SER A 41 -5.17 20.26 6.64
CA SER A 41 -5.89 19.82 7.84
C SER A 41 -7.17 20.62 8.11
N SER A 42 -7.23 21.87 7.63
CA SER A 42 -8.34 22.80 7.85
C SER A 42 -9.28 22.91 6.64
N LYS A 43 -8.82 22.56 5.42
CA LYS A 43 -9.61 22.75 4.19
C LYS A 43 -9.46 21.54 3.25
N ASN A 44 -10.55 20.87 2.95
CA ASN A 44 -10.60 19.87 1.90
C ASN A 44 -10.81 20.51 0.53
N VAL A 45 -10.02 20.14 -0.45
CA VAL A 45 -10.17 20.53 -1.86
C VAL A 45 -10.67 19.31 -2.62
N TYR A 46 -11.73 19.50 -3.41
CA TYR A 46 -12.34 18.47 -4.24
C TYR A 46 -12.22 18.82 -5.70
N LYS A 47 -11.85 17.84 -6.52
CA LYS A 47 -11.70 17.98 -7.96
C LYS A 47 -12.31 16.78 -8.69
N LYS A 48 -12.51 16.92 -9.99
CA LYS A 48 -12.87 15.78 -10.85
C LYS A 48 -11.76 14.75 -10.83
N GLY A 49 -12.11 13.46 -10.76
CA GLY A 49 -11.13 12.41 -10.70
C GLY A 49 -11.72 11.02 -10.48
N TYR A 50 -10.84 10.08 -10.23
CA TYR A 50 -11.13 8.69 -9.91
C TYR A 50 -10.45 8.30 -8.60
N HIS A 51 -11.08 7.40 -7.86
CA HIS A 51 -10.43 6.68 -6.77
C HIS A 51 -9.66 5.48 -7.32
N VAL A 52 -8.60 5.11 -6.64
CA VAL A 52 -7.82 3.90 -6.89
C VAL A 52 -7.73 3.13 -5.60
N THR A 53 -8.38 1.98 -5.52
CA THR A 53 -8.22 1.05 -4.40
C THR A 53 -7.13 0.04 -4.75
N GLU A 54 -6.15 -0.10 -3.89
CA GLU A 54 -5.01 -1.01 -4.04
C GLU A 54 -4.92 -1.94 -2.84
N ALA A 55 -4.71 -3.25 -3.09
CA ALA A 55 -4.31 -4.18 -2.05
C ALA A 55 -2.93 -4.74 -2.38
N CYS A 56 -1.97 -4.54 -1.47
CA CYS A 56 -0.60 -5.03 -1.62
C CYS A 56 -0.26 -6.04 -0.54
N VAL A 57 0.25 -7.21 -0.93
CA VAL A 57 0.89 -8.16 -0.02
C VAL A 57 2.38 -7.83 0.12
N LEU A 58 2.92 -7.96 1.32
CA LEU A 58 4.36 -7.80 1.55
C LEU A 58 5.11 -9.10 1.31
N THR A 59 6.23 -9.01 0.58
CA THR A 59 7.22 -10.08 0.46
C THR A 59 8.04 -10.23 1.75
N GLY A 60 8.82 -11.30 1.86
CA GLY A 60 9.74 -11.51 3.01
C GLY A 60 10.72 -10.36 3.25
N ASN A 61 11.07 -9.59 2.21
CA ASN A 61 11.90 -8.38 2.31
C ASN A 61 11.09 -7.09 2.48
N ASN A 62 9.82 -7.19 2.87
CA ASN A 62 8.90 -6.07 3.04
C ASN A 62 8.69 -5.22 1.78
N HIS A 63 8.76 -5.81 0.58
CA HIS A 63 8.41 -5.13 -0.66
C HIS A 63 6.94 -5.37 -1.01
N PRO A 64 6.16 -4.33 -1.33
CA PRO A 64 4.75 -4.47 -1.66
C PRO A 64 4.55 -5.00 -3.07
N VAL A 65 3.69 -5.99 -3.21
CA VAL A 65 3.24 -6.54 -4.48
C VAL A 65 1.72 -6.44 -4.53
N SER A 66 1.21 -5.75 -5.53
CA SER A 66 -0.24 -5.62 -5.71
C SER A 66 -0.88 -6.96 -6.06
N ILE A 67 -1.97 -7.26 -5.37
CA ILE A 67 -2.85 -8.40 -5.61
C ILE A 67 -4.25 -7.97 -6.05
N PHE A 68 -4.57 -6.69 -5.88
CA PHE A 68 -5.80 -6.05 -6.34
C PHE A 68 -5.52 -4.58 -6.64
N SER A 69 -5.98 -4.11 -7.79
CA SER A 69 -5.89 -2.70 -8.15
C SER A 69 -7.07 -2.34 -9.04
N ARG A 70 -7.91 -1.41 -8.59
CA ARG A 70 -9.07 -0.95 -9.35
C ARG A 70 -9.21 0.56 -9.30
N ILE A 71 -9.33 1.16 -10.49
CA ILE A 71 -9.76 2.54 -10.65
C ILE A 71 -11.28 2.56 -10.73
N HIS A 72 -11.91 3.36 -9.91
CA HIS A 72 -13.36 3.42 -9.80
C HIS A 72 -13.84 4.85 -9.46
N SER A 73 -15.15 5.05 -9.58
CA SER A 73 -15.78 6.35 -9.30
C SER A 73 -17.19 6.17 -8.78
N SER A 74 -17.61 7.10 -7.94
CA SER A 74 -19.02 7.21 -7.50
C SER A 74 -20.00 7.55 -8.63
N ALA A 75 -19.50 7.95 -9.81
CA ALA A 75 -20.29 8.23 -10.99
C ALA A 75 -20.49 6.99 -11.90
N GLU A 76 -19.96 5.83 -11.54
CA GLU A 76 -20.25 4.58 -12.25
C GLU A 76 -21.72 4.17 -12.05
N LYS A 77 -22.37 3.69 -13.14
CA LYS A 77 -23.80 3.32 -13.11
C LYS A 77 -24.12 2.29 -12.01
N ASP A 78 -23.22 1.33 -11.81
CA ASP A 78 -23.42 0.22 -10.86
C ASP A 78 -22.66 0.41 -9.54
N TYR A 79 -22.17 1.62 -9.28
CA TYR A 79 -21.44 1.93 -8.04
C TYR A 79 -22.36 1.83 -6.83
N LYS A 80 -21.97 1.04 -5.85
CA LYS A 80 -22.70 0.89 -4.59
C LYS A 80 -22.06 1.69 -3.46
N SER A 81 -20.78 1.48 -3.22
CA SER A 81 -20.01 2.20 -2.20
C SER A 81 -18.51 1.90 -2.31
N ALA A 82 -17.67 2.73 -1.71
CA ALA A 82 -16.24 2.44 -1.58
C ALA A 82 -15.98 1.13 -0.80
N ASN A 83 -16.79 0.84 0.21
CA ASN A 83 -16.68 -0.41 0.97
C ASN A 83 -16.85 -1.65 0.08
N THR A 84 -17.70 -1.61 -0.94
CA THR A 84 -17.87 -2.74 -1.88
C THR A 84 -16.56 -3.05 -2.60
N ILE A 85 -15.87 -2.03 -3.08
CA ILE A 85 -14.57 -2.20 -3.75
C ILE A 85 -13.51 -2.75 -2.79
N THR A 86 -13.50 -2.25 -1.55
CA THR A 86 -12.62 -2.77 -0.50
C THR A 86 -12.94 -4.24 -0.17
N PHE A 87 -14.20 -4.63 -0.16
CA PHE A 87 -14.59 -6.02 0.04
C PHE A 87 -14.11 -6.92 -1.08
N ASP A 88 -14.20 -6.49 -2.35
CA ASP A 88 -13.62 -7.20 -3.49
C ASP A 88 -12.11 -7.43 -3.29
N ALA A 89 -11.40 -6.41 -2.79
CA ALA A 89 -9.96 -6.50 -2.49
C ALA A 89 -9.65 -7.49 -1.35
N ILE A 90 -10.48 -7.52 -0.30
CA ILE A 90 -10.36 -8.47 0.82
C ILE A 90 -10.64 -9.90 0.33
N GLU A 91 -11.69 -10.10 -0.46
CA GLU A 91 -12.05 -11.40 -1.04
C GLU A 91 -10.96 -11.94 -1.96
N GLN A 92 -10.36 -11.08 -2.79
CA GLN A 92 -9.22 -11.43 -3.61
C GLN A 92 -8.02 -11.88 -2.76
N GLY A 93 -7.72 -11.14 -1.69
CA GLY A 93 -6.67 -11.50 -0.74
C GLY A 93 -6.93 -12.84 -0.05
N THR A 94 -8.18 -13.08 0.36
CA THR A 94 -8.62 -14.33 1.01
C THR A 94 -8.56 -15.53 0.05
N THR A 95 -8.89 -15.31 -1.23
CA THR A 95 -8.77 -16.34 -2.27
C THR A 95 -7.32 -16.74 -2.52
N LEU A 96 -6.41 -15.78 -2.49
CA LEU A 96 -4.97 -16.04 -2.68
C LEU A 96 -4.30 -16.65 -1.46
N PHE A 97 -4.73 -16.25 -0.27
CA PHE A 97 -4.12 -16.65 1.01
C PHE A 97 -5.22 -17.07 1.99
N ARG A 98 -5.21 -18.34 2.39
CA ARG A 98 -6.21 -18.89 3.32
C ARG A 98 -6.31 -18.09 4.62
N LYS A 99 -5.19 -17.57 5.11
CA LYS A 99 -5.10 -16.72 6.28
C LYS A 99 -4.10 -15.59 6.04
N ALA A 100 -4.52 -14.36 6.27
CA ALA A 100 -3.70 -13.16 6.15
C ALA A 100 -4.01 -12.16 7.26
N THR A 101 -3.13 -11.19 7.48
CA THR A 101 -3.38 -10.03 8.33
C THR A 101 -3.60 -8.80 7.46
N PHE A 102 -4.80 -8.24 7.49
CA PHE A 102 -5.13 -7.00 6.76
C PHE A 102 -4.77 -5.78 7.61
N ALA A 103 -3.91 -4.91 7.11
CA ALA A 103 -3.53 -3.68 7.79
C ALA A 103 -4.07 -2.46 7.02
N MET A 104 -4.88 -1.65 7.69
CA MET A 104 -5.62 -0.54 7.10
C MET A 104 -5.56 0.71 7.97
N ASP A 105 -5.73 1.86 7.36
CA ASP A 105 -5.73 3.13 8.05
C ASP A 105 -7.08 3.43 8.72
N ARG A 106 -7.20 4.63 9.33
CA ARG A 106 -8.43 5.05 10.02
C ARG A 106 -9.63 5.29 9.11
N GLY A 107 -9.45 5.38 7.79
CA GLY A 107 -10.52 5.49 6.82
C GLY A 107 -11.38 4.23 6.76
N TYR A 108 -10.81 3.10 7.15
CA TYR A 108 -11.47 1.80 7.17
C TYR A 108 -12.05 1.43 8.55
N ASP A 109 -12.10 2.37 9.50
CA ASP A 109 -12.73 2.17 10.81
C ASP A 109 -14.26 2.16 10.71
N ASP A 110 -14.80 1.11 10.09
CA ASP A 110 -16.23 0.87 9.86
C ASP A 110 -16.64 -0.50 10.39
N ASN A 111 -17.83 -0.59 11.00
CA ASN A 111 -18.37 -1.85 11.53
C ASN A 111 -18.49 -2.93 10.44
N LYS A 112 -18.87 -2.56 9.22
CA LYS A 112 -18.98 -3.49 8.08
C LYS A 112 -17.64 -4.10 7.73
N MET A 113 -16.55 -3.34 7.87
CA MET A 113 -15.18 -3.80 7.62
C MET A 113 -14.76 -4.87 8.64
N PHE A 114 -14.97 -4.60 9.93
CA PHE A 114 -14.68 -5.59 10.98
C PHE A 114 -15.49 -6.87 10.80
N LEU A 115 -16.80 -6.75 10.53
CA LEU A 115 -17.67 -7.89 10.31
C LEU A 115 -17.23 -8.71 9.09
N LYS A 116 -16.92 -8.08 7.97
CA LYS A 116 -16.48 -8.76 6.75
C LYS A 116 -15.18 -9.56 6.97
N LEU A 117 -14.20 -8.96 7.64
CA LEU A 117 -12.93 -9.65 7.94
C LEU A 117 -13.14 -10.82 8.91
N ASP A 118 -14.01 -10.64 9.88
CA ASP A 118 -14.35 -11.68 10.85
C ASP A 118 -15.12 -12.85 10.22
N GLU A 119 -16.07 -12.57 9.32
CA GLU A 119 -16.81 -13.58 8.54
C GLU A 119 -15.88 -14.41 7.67
N LEU A 120 -14.86 -13.78 7.07
CA LEU A 120 -13.87 -14.45 6.24
C LEU A 120 -12.73 -15.11 7.06
N GLY A 121 -12.79 -15.04 8.39
CA GLY A 121 -11.78 -15.63 9.28
C GLY A 121 -10.40 -15.01 9.16
N GLN A 122 -10.32 -13.74 8.70
CA GLN A 122 -9.07 -13.03 8.50
C GLN A 122 -8.64 -12.26 9.74
N GLU A 123 -7.33 -12.08 9.90
CA GLU A 123 -6.77 -11.22 10.93
C GLU A 123 -6.70 -9.76 10.43
N TYR A 124 -6.73 -8.82 11.36
CA TYR A 124 -6.61 -7.41 10.98
C TYR A 124 -5.85 -6.57 11.99
N VAL A 125 -5.32 -5.44 11.50
CA VAL A 125 -4.82 -4.32 12.29
C VAL A 125 -5.35 -3.04 11.64
N ILE A 126 -6.39 -2.45 12.25
CA ILE A 126 -7.05 -1.25 11.72
C ILE A 126 -6.87 -0.10 12.70
N ARG A 127 -6.43 1.06 12.20
CA ARG A 127 -6.34 2.27 13.02
C ARG A 127 -7.73 2.83 13.26
N LEU A 128 -8.06 3.09 14.53
CA LEU A 128 -9.35 3.64 14.92
C LEU A 128 -9.39 5.17 14.83
N THR A 129 -10.58 5.68 14.56
CA THR A 129 -10.90 7.11 14.64
C THR A 129 -11.12 7.54 16.09
N ALA A 130 -11.01 8.84 16.36
CA ALA A 130 -11.30 9.39 17.69
C ALA A 130 -12.77 9.22 18.13
N LYS A 131 -13.68 9.00 17.16
CA LYS A 131 -15.11 8.83 17.42
C LYS A 131 -15.52 7.40 17.80
N ARG A 132 -14.59 6.41 17.64
CA ARG A 132 -14.87 5.01 17.93
C ARG A 132 -15.20 4.79 19.39
N LYS A 133 -16.30 4.05 19.63
CA LYS A 133 -16.63 3.51 20.96
C LYS A 133 -16.35 2.01 20.99
N LEU A 134 -15.87 1.54 22.12
CA LEU A 134 -15.54 0.14 22.39
C LEU A 134 -16.26 -0.30 23.69
N LEU A 135 -16.70 -1.54 23.74
CA LEU A 135 -17.29 -2.08 24.95
C LEU A 135 -16.16 -2.55 25.88
N TYR A 136 -16.04 -1.89 27.04
CA TYR A 136 -15.06 -2.17 28.07
C TYR A 136 -15.75 -2.26 29.42
N HIS A 137 -15.56 -3.37 30.14
CA HIS A 137 -16.29 -3.66 31.39
C HIS A 137 -17.81 -3.42 31.28
N ASN A 138 -18.42 -3.97 30.22
CA ASN A 138 -19.86 -3.85 29.92
C ASN A 138 -20.36 -2.40 29.69
N LYS A 139 -19.46 -1.43 29.49
CA LYS A 139 -19.82 -0.05 29.20
C LYS A 139 -19.22 0.38 27.86
N TRP A 140 -20.04 0.99 26.99
CA TRP A 140 -19.57 1.62 25.77
C TRP A 140 -18.74 2.87 26.11
N THR A 141 -17.44 2.77 25.93
CA THR A 141 -16.44 3.79 26.28
C THR A 141 -15.78 4.33 25.01
N PRO A 142 -15.58 5.65 24.87
CA PRO A 142 -14.80 6.19 23.77
C PRO A 142 -13.38 5.60 23.76
N ALA A 143 -12.87 5.22 22.60
CA ALA A 143 -11.52 4.67 22.46
C ALA A 143 -10.44 5.67 22.94
N THR A 144 -10.70 6.97 22.78
CA THR A 144 -9.85 8.06 23.29
C THR A 144 -9.75 8.05 24.81
N GLU A 145 -10.83 7.79 25.52
CA GLU A 145 -10.83 7.69 26.99
C GLU A 145 -9.96 6.52 27.47
N LEU A 146 -10.06 5.36 26.79
CA LEU A 146 -9.21 4.21 27.08
C LEU A 146 -7.72 4.52 26.79
N ARG A 147 -7.45 5.29 25.76
CA ARG A 147 -6.12 5.77 25.38
C ARG A 147 -5.54 6.68 26.48
N ASP A 148 -6.30 7.67 26.90
CA ASP A 148 -5.81 8.74 27.80
C ASP A 148 -5.62 8.24 29.25
N ARG A 149 -6.36 7.21 29.66
CA ARG A 149 -6.22 6.52 30.96
C ARG A 149 -4.99 5.59 31.04
N ARG A 150 -4.29 5.35 29.93
CA ARG A 150 -3.20 4.37 29.85
C ARG A 150 -1.87 5.03 29.52
N LYS A 151 -0.80 4.33 29.88
CA LYS A 151 0.58 4.72 29.54
C LYS A 151 1.26 3.59 28.80
N GLY A 152 2.14 3.91 27.85
CA GLY A 152 2.96 2.92 27.16
C GLY A 152 4.01 2.34 28.13
N LYS A 153 3.96 1.02 28.34
CA LYS A 153 4.90 0.30 29.21
C LYS A 153 5.89 -0.58 28.43
N ILE A 154 5.60 -0.86 27.17
CA ILE A 154 6.43 -1.71 26.30
C ILE A 154 7.20 -0.80 25.36
N LYS A 155 8.51 -0.63 25.61
CA LYS A 155 9.41 0.13 24.76
C LYS A 155 9.79 -0.67 23.53
N THR A 156 9.75 -0.05 22.34
CA THR A 156 10.18 -0.65 21.07
C THR A 156 10.63 0.43 20.09
N SER A 157 11.24 0.03 18.98
CA SER A 157 11.47 0.88 17.82
C SER A 157 10.57 0.46 16.68
N VAL A 158 10.02 1.44 15.96
CA VAL A 158 9.20 1.26 14.77
C VAL A 158 9.70 2.16 13.65
N PHE A 159 9.72 1.61 12.43
CA PHE A 159 10.09 2.38 11.26
C PHE A 159 8.85 3.12 10.70
N TYR A 160 8.89 4.43 10.67
CA TYR A 160 7.79 5.28 10.20
C TYR A 160 8.32 6.49 9.43
N LYS A 161 7.76 6.73 8.23
CA LYS A 161 8.13 7.86 7.33
C LYS A 161 9.65 7.98 7.08
N GLY A 162 10.31 6.82 6.84
CA GLY A 162 11.72 6.80 6.47
C GLY A 162 12.71 6.85 7.62
N LYS A 163 12.25 6.86 8.88
CA LYS A 163 13.09 6.94 10.08
C LYS A 163 12.64 5.94 11.14
N ASP A 164 13.59 5.52 11.96
CA ASP A 164 13.29 4.76 13.18
C ASP A 164 12.84 5.72 14.28
N HIS A 165 11.73 5.37 14.92
CA HIS A 165 11.17 6.12 16.03
C HIS A 165 11.06 5.23 17.25
N GLU A 166 11.42 5.77 18.41
CA GLU A 166 11.13 5.13 19.68
C GLU A 166 9.63 5.23 19.98
N ALA A 167 9.02 4.11 20.31
CA ALA A 167 7.61 4.00 20.61
C ALA A 167 7.37 3.28 21.92
N TYR A 168 6.31 3.65 22.62
CA TYR A 168 5.87 3.03 23.86
C TYR A 168 4.47 2.45 23.64
N LEU A 169 4.29 1.16 23.93
CA LEU A 169 3.06 0.45 23.63
C LEU A 169 2.33 0.04 24.91
N SER A 170 1.01 -0.02 24.82
CA SER A 170 0.16 -0.73 25.76
C SER A 170 -0.99 -1.40 25.03
N HIS A 171 -1.71 -2.30 25.68
CA HIS A 171 -2.88 -2.94 25.10
C HIS A 171 -3.98 -3.15 26.13
N VAL A 172 -5.19 -3.37 25.65
CA VAL A 172 -6.35 -3.71 26.47
C VAL A 172 -7.31 -4.57 25.65
N LYS A 173 -7.87 -5.59 26.29
CA LYS A 173 -8.93 -6.41 25.70
C LYS A 173 -10.25 -5.65 25.78
N VAL A 174 -10.96 -5.58 24.66
CA VAL A 174 -12.23 -4.86 24.50
C VAL A 174 -13.13 -5.63 23.55
N GLN A 175 -14.38 -5.17 23.39
CA GLN A 175 -15.27 -5.70 22.36
C GLN A 175 -15.63 -4.59 21.38
N ILE A 176 -15.83 -4.99 20.13
CA ILE A 176 -16.15 -4.07 19.03
C ILE A 176 -17.43 -4.52 18.33
N THR A 177 -18.15 -3.57 17.74
CA THR A 177 -19.41 -3.75 17.01
C THR A 177 -20.56 -4.27 17.88
N ALA A 178 -21.77 -4.32 17.32
CA ALA A 178 -22.92 -4.90 18.00
C ALA A 178 -22.78 -6.41 18.26
N SER A 179 -21.96 -7.10 17.49
CA SER A 179 -21.63 -8.52 17.69
C SER A 179 -20.80 -8.80 18.94
N ARG A 180 -20.29 -7.74 19.61
CA ARG A 180 -19.47 -7.82 20.83
C ARG A 180 -18.26 -8.77 20.71
N LYS A 181 -17.68 -8.86 19.51
CA LYS A 181 -16.50 -9.70 19.31
C LYS A 181 -15.32 -9.18 20.13
N ASN A 182 -14.63 -10.09 20.81
CA ASN A 182 -13.43 -9.78 21.57
C ASN A 182 -12.28 -9.42 20.64
N ILE A 183 -11.66 -8.29 20.89
CA ILE A 183 -10.46 -7.79 20.19
C ILE A 183 -9.49 -7.18 21.20
N TYR A 184 -8.33 -6.79 20.70
CA TYR A 184 -7.38 -5.97 21.47
C TYR A 184 -7.27 -4.58 20.85
N LEU A 185 -7.30 -3.57 21.72
CA LEU A 185 -6.91 -2.21 21.41
C LEU A 185 -5.45 -2.05 21.77
N VAL A 186 -4.58 -1.88 20.78
CA VAL A 186 -3.16 -1.56 20.98
C VAL A 186 -2.96 -0.06 20.83
N LEU A 187 -2.30 0.55 21.81
CA LEU A 187 -2.05 1.98 21.90
C LEU A 187 -0.57 2.24 21.66
N VAL A 188 -0.28 3.20 20.78
CA VAL A 188 1.10 3.54 20.37
C VAL A 188 1.38 4.99 20.69
N TYR A 189 2.32 5.23 21.61
CA TYR A 189 2.75 6.54 22.09
C TYR A 189 4.13 6.90 21.52
N GLY A 190 4.43 8.19 21.44
CA GLY A 190 5.75 8.72 21.06
C GLY A 190 5.96 8.93 19.56
N ILE A 191 4.99 8.59 18.69
CA ILE A 191 5.13 8.74 17.23
C ILE A 191 4.41 9.99 16.71
N THR A 192 3.22 10.26 17.23
CA THR A 192 2.37 11.38 16.84
C THR A 192 1.94 12.14 18.07
N GLU A 193 1.49 13.38 17.90
CA GLU A 193 0.98 14.23 18.99
C GLU A 193 -0.03 13.49 19.88
N HIS A 194 -0.98 12.82 19.24
CA HIS A 194 -1.91 11.95 19.95
C HIS A 194 -1.57 10.48 19.71
N PRO A 195 -1.57 9.63 20.76
CA PRO A 195 -1.30 8.21 20.61
C PRO A 195 -2.22 7.54 19.60
N MET A 196 -1.68 6.65 18.77
CA MET A 196 -2.46 5.88 17.81
C MET A 196 -3.21 4.76 18.50
N MET A 197 -4.41 4.49 18.01
CA MET A 197 -5.31 3.44 18.50
C MET A 197 -5.47 2.39 17.41
N LEU A 198 -4.98 1.17 17.64
CA LEU A 198 -5.00 0.08 16.67
C LEU A 198 -5.90 -1.04 17.19
N ALA A 199 -6.93 -1.39 16.44
CA ALA A 199 -7.79 -2.53 16.73
C ALA A 199 -7.26 -3.78 16.03
N THR A 200 -7.20 -4.92 16.74
CA THR A 200 -6.81 -6.20 16.18
C THR A 200 -7.57 -7.35 16.80
N ASN A 201 -7.96 -8.34 16.01
CA ASN A 201 -8.51 -9.60 16.46
C ASN A 201 -7.41 -10.66 16.70
N LYS A 202 -6.14 -10.33 16.47
CA LYS A 202 -5.01 -11.20 16.80
C LYS A 202 -4.93 -11.38 18.30
N GLU A 203 -4.73 -12.62 18.75
CA GLU A 203 -4.52 -12.89 20.17
C GLU A 203 -3.19 -12.29 20.63
N ILE A 204 -3.22 -11.64 21.79
CA ILE A 204 -2.04 -11.04 22.43
C ILE A 204 -1.78 -11.80 23.72
N LYS A 205 -0.70 -12.58 23.75
CA LYS A 205 -0.22 -13.36 24.90
C LYS A 205 1.06 -12.82 25.50
N SER A 206 1.85 -12.07 24.71
CA SER A 206 3.18 -11.60 25.09
C SER A 206 3.38 -10.13 24.70
N LYS A 207 4.49 -9.52 25.17
CA LYS A 207 4.93 -8.20 24.74
C LYS A 207 5.29 -8.17 23.25
N GLU A 208 5.86 -9.27 22.76
CA GLU A 208 6.26 -9.47 21.38
C GLU A 208 5.05 -9.41 20.44
N ASP A 209 3.90 -9.94 20.85
CA ASP A 209 2.67 -9.86 20.06
C ASP A 209 2.19 -8.41 19.92
N VAL A 210 2.27 -7.62 20.99
CA VAL A 210 1.94 -6.19 20.95
C VAL A 210 2.86 -5.45 19.99
N ILE A 211 4.17 -5.74 20.03
CA ILE A 211 5.17 -5.16 19.13
C ILE A 211 4.90 -5.59 17.69
N LYS A 212 4.56 -6.88 17.46
CA LYS A 212 4.22 -7.40 16.12
C LYS A 212 3.02 -6.67 15.52
N VAL A 213 1.96 -6.42 16.31
CA VAL A 213 0.78 -5.65 15.87
C VAL A 213 1.17 -4.23 15.47
N ALA A 214 1.94 -3.52 16.29
CA ALA A 214 2.40 -2.17 15.98
C ALA A 214 3.25 -2.15 14.69
N ARG A 215 4.25 -3.03 14.57
CA ARG A 215 5.10 -3.13 13.37
C ARG A 215 4.30 -3.48 12.13
N THR A 216 3.30 -4.36 12.22
CA THR A 216 2.39 -4.68 11.12
C THR A 216 1.66 -3.43 10.64
N TYR A 217 1.16 -2.59 11.55
CA TYR A 217 0.53 -1.34 11.16
C TYR A 217 1.50 -0.37 10.48
N PHE A 218 2.69 -0.18 11.06
CA PHE A 218 3.67 0.76 10.51
C PHE A 218 4.24 0.29 9.16
N SER A 219 4.25 -1.00 8.86
CA SER A 219 4.63 -1.51 7.54
C SER A 219 3.67 -1.05 6.43
N ARG A 220 2.46 -0.55 6.78
CA ARG A 220 1.49 0.03 5.84
C ARG A 220 2.07 1.22 5.03
N TRP A 221 3.06 1.92 5.57
CA TRP A 221 3.76 2.97 4.83
C TRP A 221 4.30 2.49 3.46
N LYS A 222 4.56 1.20 3.29
CA LYS A 222 5.03 0.61 2.03
C LYS A 222 4.01 0.77 0.89
N ILE A 223 2.70 0.78 1.16
CA ILE A 223 1.70 1.00 0.11
C ILE A 223 1.66 2.48 -0.33
N GLU A 224 1.94 3.42 0.58
CA GLU A 224 2.07 4.84 0.23
C GLU A 224 3.28 5.06 -0.73
N GLU A 225 4.42 4.40 -0.46
CA GLU A 225 5.58 4.41 -1.36
C GLU A 225 5.29 3.69 -2.68
N TYR A 226 4.49 2.64 -2.67
CA TYR A 226 4.04 1.96 -3.87
C TYR A 226 3.23 2.90 -4.77
N PHE A 227 2.24 3.60 -4.23
CA PHE A 227 1.47 4.61 -4.97
C PHE A 227 2.37 5.73 -5.50
N ARG A 228 3.27 6.24 -4.66
CA ARG A 228 4.20 7.29 -5.06
C ARG A 228 5.07 6.84 -6.25
N CYS A 229 5.62 5.63 -6.18
CA CYS A 229 6.40 5.05 -7.28
C CYS A 229 5.56 4.91 -8.56
N LYS A 230 4.31 4.41 -8.44
CA LYS A 230 3.36 4.27 -9.54
C LYS A 230 3.08 5.61 -10.22
N LYS A 231 2.85 6.67 -9.44
CA LYS A 231 2.61 8.03 -9.94
C LYS A 231 3.86 8.66 -10.58
N GLN A 232 5.01 8.58 -9.93
CA GLN A 232 6.23 9.28 -10.38
C GLN A 232 6.95 8.56 -11.52
N MET A 233 7.11 7.23 -11.42
CA MET A 233 7.91 6.48 -12.39
C MET A 233 7.12 6.07 -13.63
N PHE A 234 5.81 5.83 -13.49
CA PHE A 234 4.96 5.40 -14.60
C PHE A 234 3.96 6.46 -15.05
N GLN A 235 4.02 7.67 -14.47
CA GLN A 235 3.12 8.77 -14.80
C GLN A 235 1.64 8.34 -14.79
N PHE A 236 1.30 7.52 -13.80
CA PHE A 236 0.00 6.86 -13.69
C PHE A 236 -1.21 7.81 -13.82
N GLU A 237 -1.03 9.08 -13.44
CA GLU A 237 -2.08 10.09 -13.55
C GLU A 237 -2.20 10.73 -14.94
N ASN A 238 -1.27 10.46 -15.87
CA ASN A 238 -1.18 11.14 -17.17
C ASN A 238 -1.85 10.38 -18.33
N PHE A 239 -2.71 9.40 -18.04
CA PHE A 239 -3.43 8.70 -19.09
C PHE A 239 -4.38 9.63 -19.87
N ARG A 240 -4.53 9.34 -21.19
CA ARG A 240 -5.39 10.10 -22.12
C ARG A 240 -6.55 9.27 -22.66
N VAL A 241 -6.55 7.95 -22.42
CA VAL A 241 -7.69 7.08 -22.74
C VAL A 241 -8.88 7.45 -21.87
N ARG A 242 -10.10 7.40 -22.43
CA ARG A 242 -11.29 7.99 -21.80
C ARG A 242 -12.26 6.95 -21.24
N LYS A 243 -12.29 5.74 -21.80
CA LYS A 243 -13.15 4.64 -21.31
C LYS A 243 -12.58 4.08 -20.02
N LEU A 244 -13.41 3.89 -19.01
CA LEU A 244 -12.97 3.41 -17.70
C LEU A 244 -12.34 2.01 -17.78
N CYS A 245 -12.83 1.14 -18.66
CA CYS A 245 -12.22 -0.18 -18.90
C CYS A 245 -10.79 -0.05 -19.46
N ALA A 246 -10.53 0.90 -20.38
CA ALA A 246 -9.21 1.15 -20.92
C ALA A 246 -8.26 1.77 -19.87
N ILE A 247 -8.78 2.63 -18.98
CA ILE A 247 -8.01 3.19 -17.85
C ILE A 247 -7.60 2.07 -16.90
N ASN A 248 -8.53 1.14 -16.57
CA ASN A 248 -8.22 -0.02 -15.74
C ASN A 248 -7.25 -0.99 -16.43
N ALA A 249 -7.29 -1.16 -17.76
CA ALA A 249 -6.31 -1.94 -18.50
C ALA A 249 -4.89 -1.32 -18.38
N LEU A 250 -4.75 0.00 -18.53
CA LEU A 250 -3.47 0.68 -18.30
C LEU A 250 -2.99 0.52 -16.86
N ASN A 251 -3.89 0.66 -15.88
CA ASN A 251 -3.58 0.41 -14.48
C ASN A 251 -3.05 -1.01 -14.26
N PHE A 252 -3.67 -2.01 -14.87
CA PHE A 252 -3.23 -3.40 -14.82
C PHE A 252 -1.80 -3.57 -15.39
N TYR A 253 -1.49 -2.97 -16.55
CA TYR A 253 -0.12 -3.03 -17.11
C TYR A 253 0.91 -2.37 -16.20
N ILE A 254 0.59 -1.23 -15.59
CA ILE A 254 1.48 -0.60 -14.61
C ILE A 254 1.69 -1.53 -13.40
N THR A 255 0.62 -2.17 -12.92
CA THR A 255 0.68 -3.12 -11.82
C THR A 255 1.58 -4.32 -12.16
N LEU A 256 1.54 -4.83 -13.41
CA LEU A 256 2.47 -5.86 -13.88
C LEU A 256 3.92 -5.36 -13.91
N CYS A 257 4.18 -4.13 -14.36
CA CYS A 257 5.51 -3.54 -14.31
C CYS A 257 6.02 -3.44 -12.86
N MET A 258 5.18 -3.01 -11.92
CA MET A 258 5.53 -2.96 -10.51
C MET A 258 5.81 -4.36 -9.92
N ALA A 259 5.05 -5.38 -10.32
CA ALA A 259 5.30 -6.76 -9.94
C ALA A 259 6.65 -7.27 -10.49
N PHE A 260 7.02 -6.87 -11.71
CA PHE A 260 8.33 -7.17 -12.29
C PHE A 260 9.47 -6.51 -11.49
N LEU A 261 9.31 -5.24 -11.08
CA LEU A 261 10.27 -4.59 -10.18
C LEU A 261 10.40 -5.34 -8.85
N ALA A 262 9.29 -5.83 -8.30
CA ALA A 262 9.30 -6.65 -7.10
C ALA A 262 10.11 -7.94 -7.30
N MET A 263 9.92 -8.64 -8.41
CA MET A 263 10.70 -9.85 -8.74
C MET A 263 12.20 -9.57 -8.79
N ILE A 264 12.60 -8.52 -9.51
CA ILE A 264 14.03 -8.13 -9.59
C ILE A 264 14.56 -7.76 -8.19
N SER A 265 13.77 -7.07 -7.37
CA SER A 265 14.20 -6.65 -6.04
C SER A 265 14.50 -7.85 -5.12
N MET A 266 13.84 -8.99 -5.37
CA MET A 266 14.00 -10.23 -4.58
C MET A 266 15.18 -11.09 -5.03
N GLU A 267 15.75 -10.81 -6.21
CA GLU A 267 16.98 -11.49 -6.66
C GLU A 267 18.16 -11.13 -5.75
N SER A 268 19.16 -12.03 -5.71
CA SER A 268 20.36 -11.81 -4.92
C SER A 268 21.08 -10.52 -5.34
N GLU A 269 21.83 -9.91 -4.43
CA GLU A 269 22.60 -8.69 -4.74
C GLU A 269 23.72 -8.95 -5.77
N SER A 270 24.13 -10.20 -5.95
CA SER A 270 25.10 -10.63 -6.97
C SER A 270 24.47 -10.97 -8.33
N ASN A 271 23.13 -10.94 -8.46
CA ASN A 271 22.46 -11.23 -9.72
C ASN A 271 22.91 -10.23 -10.81
N ALA A 272 23.49 -10.75 -11.89
CA ALA A 272 24.10 -9.93 -12.96
C ALA A 272 23.09 -8.91 -13.56
N LEU A 273 21.84 -9.31 -13.78
CA LEU A 273 20.79 -8.43 -14.29
C LEU A 273 20.50 -7.30 -13.30
N LYS A 274 20.30 -7.62 -12.02
CA LYS A 274 20.04 -6.62 -10.96
C LYS A 274 21.20 -5.63 -10.86
N VAL A 275 22.45 -6.13 -10.87
CA VAL A 275 23.65 -5.30 -10.84
C VAL A 275 23.70 -4.36 -12.05
N ALA A 276 23.46 -4.88 -13.27
CA ALA A 276 23.45 -4.07 -14.48
C ALA A 276 22.40 -2.96 -14.44
N ILE A 277 21.16 -3.28 -13.99
CA ILE A 277 20.08 -2.30 -13.84
C ILE A 277 20.48 -1.21 -12.84
N ILE A 278 21.01 -1.60 -11.66
CA ILE A 278 21.37 -0.64 -10.61
C ILE A 278 22.55 0.24 -11.05
N LYS A 279 23.51 -0.28 -11.82
CA LYS A 279 24.63 0.50 -12.37
C LYS A 279 24.18 1.56 -13.39
N THR A 280 23.08 1.30 -14.09
CA THR A 280 22.51 2.25 -15.08
C THR A 280 21.64 3.33 -14.41
N ALA A 281 21.20 3.09 -13.17
CA ALA A 281 20.44 4.07 -12.40
C ALA A 281 21.38 5.17 -11.84
N ASP A 282 20.81 6.37 -11.61
CA ASP A 282 21.55 7.47 -10.99
C ASP A 282 22.15 7.03 -9.65
N PRO A 283 23.39 7.45 -9.33
CA PRO A 283 24.02 7.14 -8.05
C PRO A 283 23.25 7.77 -6.89
N VAL A 284 23.07 7.01 -5.80
CA VAL A 284 22.40 7.47 -4.59
C VAL A 284 23.40 7.43 -3.44
N LYS A 285 23.52 8.54 -2.70
CA LYS A 285 24.46 8.68 -1.58
C LYS A 285 23.96 8.00 -0.30
N GLU A 286 22.63 7.84 -0.15
CA GLU A 286 22.01 7.32 1.06
C GLU A 286 21.45 5.91 0.86
N LYS A 287 21.19 5.22 1.98
CA LYS A 287 20.56 3.90 1.98
C LYS A 287 19.16 3.97 1.37
N VAL A 288 18.92 3.19 0.33
CA VAL A 288 17.63 3.13 -0.36
C VAL A 288 16.69 2.18 0.38
N PHE A 289 15.63 2.73 0.99
CA PHE A 289 14.62 1.94 1.70
C PHE A 289 13.54 1.34 0.78
N PHE A 290 13.33 1.94 -0.40
CA PHE A 290 12.37 1.49 -1.40
C PHE A 290 13.04 1.43 -2.77
N CYS A 291 13.50 0.25 -3.15
CA CYS A 291 14.38 0.08 -4.31
C CYS A 291 13.68 0.20 -5.69
N TYR A 292 12.35 0.19 -5.75
CA TYR A 292 11.60 0.21 -7.01
C TYR A 292 11.91 1.45 -7.86
N TYR A 293 12.10 2.61 -7.25
CA TYR A 293 12.52 3.82 -7.97
C TYR A 293 13.82 3.59 -8.74
N ARG A 294 14.81 3.02 -8.09
CA ARG A 294 16.12 2.76 -8.66
C ARG A 294 16.07 1.73 -9.78
N LEU A 295 15.33 0.63 -9.54
CA LEU A 295 15.13 -0.40 -10.56
C LEU A 295 14.39 0.15 -11.77
N ALA A 296 13.30 0.91 -11.60
CA ALA A 296 12.55 1.53 -12.68
C ALA A 296 13.43 2.51 -13.48
N LYS A 297 14.23 3.32 -12.80
CA LYS A 297 15.15 4.28 -13.43
C LYS A 297 16.21 3.56 -14.28
N GLY A 298 16.85 2.53 -13.72
CA GLY A 298 17.86 1.74 -14.42
C GLY A 298 17.29 1.01 -15.64
N ILE A 299 16.12 0.39 -15.52
CA ILE A 299 15.43 -0.26 -16.64
C ILE A 299 15.08 0.79 -17.73
N SER A 300 14.54 1.94 -17.33
CA SER A 300 14.23 3.03 -18.26
C SER A 300 15.48 3.51 -19.02
N GLY A 301 16.62 3.62 -18.34
CA GLY A 301 17.90 3.94 -18.96
C GLY A 301 18.29 2.91 -20.02
N ILE A 302 18.27 1.62 -19.67
CA ILE A 302 18.59 0.53 -20.61
C ILE A 302 17.68 0.56 -21.83
N LEU A 303 16.35 0.69 -21.61
CA LEU A 303 15.37 0.73 -22.69
C LEU A 303 15.49 1.98 -23.57
N SER A 304 15.95 3.11 -23.03
CA SER A 304 16.22 4.32 -23.82
C SER A 304 17.33 4.08 -24.85
N TYR A 305 18.43 3.43 -24.48
CA TYR A 305 19.47 3.03 -25.41
C TYR A 305 18.97 2.05 -26.47
N ALA A 306 18.19 1.05 -26.07
CA ALA A 306 17.58 0.10 -27.00
C ALA A 306 16.67 0.81 -28.02
N LYS A 307 15.85 1.78 -27.56
CA LYS A 307 14.96 2.57 -28.43
C LYS A 307 15.74 3.39 -29.47
N GLU A 308 16.84 3.99 -29.06
CA GLU A 308 17.72 4.71 -29.98
C GLU A 308 18.36 3.77 -31.00
N GLY A 309 18.82 2.60 -30.58
CA GLY A 309 19.37 1.59 -31.46
C GLY A 309 18.35 1.08 -32.48
N VAL A 310 17.11 0.82 -32.07
CA VAL A 310 16.02 0.43 -32.98
C VAL A 310 15.69 1.55 -33.97
N ARG A 311 15.58 2.80 -33.50
CA ARG A 311 15.37 3.96 -34.39
C ARG A 311 16.49 4.11 -35.43
N LEU A 312 17.75 3.98 -35.01
CA LEU A 312 18.89 4.04 -35.87
C LEU A 312 18.87 2.93 -36.92
N TRP A 313 18.52 1.69 -36.52
CA TRP A 313 18.38 0.56 -37.42
C TRP A 313 17.30 0.79 -38.47
N PHE A 314 16.10 1.26 -38.08
CA PHE A 314 15.04 1.60 -39.03
C PHE A 314 15.50 2.67 -40.05
N ARG A 315 16.30 3.63 -39.60
CA ARG A 315 16.81 4.75 -40.43
C ARG A 315 17.94 4.34 -41.35
N THR A 316 18.88 3.52 -40.87
CA THR A 316 20.11 3.19 -41.57
C THR A 316 20.13 1.77 -42.13
N LYS A 317 19.24 0.90 -41.67
CA LYS A 317 19.22 -0.57 -41.92
C LYS A 317 20.56 -1.24 -41.50
N ARG A 318 21.31 -0.62 -40.63
CA ARG A 318 22.56 -1.14 -40.08
C ARG A 318 22.37 -1.48 -38.60
N PRO A 319 22.90 -2.60 -38.12
CA PRO A 319 22.84 -2.93 -36.70
C PRO A 319 23.60 -1.86 -35.90
N ALA A 320 23.01 -1.40 -34.78
CA ALA A 320 23.68 -0.48 -33.88
C ALA A 320 24.65 -1.28 -32.99
N TYR A 321 25.92 -1.28 -33.32
CA TYR A 321 26.97 -2.01 -32.60
C TYR A 321 27.06 -1.67 -31.09
N ARG A 322 26.57 -0.50 -30.67
CA ARG A 322 26.47 -0.11 -29.23
C ARG A 322 25.48 -0.92 -28.41
N GLN A 323 24.55 -1.65 -29.04
CA GLN A 323 23.57 -2.48 -28.36
C GLN A 323 24.15 -3.78 -27.81
N LEU A 324 25.32 -4.17 -28.29
CA LEU A 324 25.98 -5.45 -27.92
C LEU A 324 26.91 -5.35 -26.70
N CYS A 325 27.00 -4.22 -26.03
CA CYS A 325 27.87 -4.03 -24.88
C CYS A 325 27.23 -4.34 -23.53
N LEU A 326 26.13 -5.10 -23.46
CA LEU A 326 25.82 -5.92 -22.30
C LEU A 326 26.75 -7.15 -22.34
N LYS A 327 28.02 -6.95 -22.03
CA LYS A 327 28.88 -8.06 -21.63
C LYS A 327 28.28 -8.60 -20.34
N LEU A 328 27.43 -9.61 -20.46
CA LEU A 328 27.16 -10.56 -19.40
C LEU A 328 28.51 -11.22 -19.10
N VAL A 329 29.23 -10.68 -18.15
CA VAL A 329 30.40 -11.38 -17.59
C VAL A 329 29.80 -12.56 -16.83
N ALA A 330 30.03 -13.74 -17.38
CA ALA A 330 29.71 -15.02 -16.76
C ALA A 330 30.42 -15.14 -15.40
#